data_92dc3d25b6bae010bc21a274bd944d7f
#
_entry.id   92dc3d25b6bae010bc21a274bd944d7f
#
_cell.length_a   1.000
_cell.length_b   1.000
_cell.length_c   1.000
_cell.angle_alpha   90.00
_cell.angle_beta   90.00
_cell.angle_gamma   90.00
#
_symmetry.space_group_name_H-M   'P 1'
#
loop_
_entity.id
_entity.type
_entity.pdbx_description
1 polymer ?
#
loop_
_entity_poly.entity_id
_entity_poly.type
_entity_poly.pdbx_seq_one_letter_code
_entity_poly.pdbx_strand_id
1 'polypeptide(L)'
;MDRKIKKKKWTPKKIAIYCASGLLVVFIGYNFFLSGGGTRLNVERNKINIASVIEGDFQEFIPVDGNVLPIKTIRLDAIEGGVVSKKHYDGGILVEKGDTILELANNALIQSFVREETQAFILVNNVENTKLNLQRNQFELRRNLNQLDYQIDAAKDAYERGKKLFDDSIISEQEYLNLKREYDRLVDNRRIQIESNKFDSLASVTQIRQAEATLVRTRENLEMIKRNLNNLYIKAPIDGRLSTVDVEVGESIAPGQNIGQIDDLNGFKVRATIDEHYISRIYAGLNGTFTFAGGDFGLKITKVYPEVSNGLFEVDMAFDTIPNGIRRGQTLQIRLQLSENITAVQIPRGSFYQTTGGNWIFVVNEDETEAVRRDIRLGRQNQRYYEVVEGLQPGEKVVVSSYRGYEDKDILVIK
;
A
#
# COMPACT_ATOMS: atom_id res chain seq x y z
N MET A 1 -95.32 52.28 -37.66
CA MET A 1 -95.36 53.24 -36.51
C MET A 1 -94.04 53.09 -35.74
N ASP A 2 -93.17 53.98 -36.08
CA ASP A 2 -91.80 53.96 -35.54
C ASP A 2 -91.66 54.90 -34.30
N ARG A 3 -91.37 54.35 -33.12
CA ARG A 3 -91.20 55.17 -31.91
C ARG A 3 -89.70 55.39 -31.65
N LYS A 4 -89.19 56.59 -31.91
CA LYS A 4 -87.88 57.10 -31.56
C LYS A 4 -87.65 57.08 -30.05
N ILE A 5 -86.68 56.29 -29.58
CA ILE A 5 -86.22 56.26 -28.18
C ILE A 5 -85.27 57.45 -27.94
N LYS A 6 -85.61 58.35 -27.01
CA LYS A 6 -84.79 59.49 -26.62
C LYS A 6 -83.54 58.99 -25.79
N LYS A 7 -82.32 59.25 -26.27
CA LYS A 7 -81.08 59.05 -25.55
C LYS A 7 -81.01 59.91 -24.26
N LYS A 8 -80.90 59.27 -23.13
CA LYS A 8 -80.75 59.89 -21.81
C LYS A 8 -79.46 60.67 -21.73
N LYS A 9 -79.41 61.97 -21.65
CA LYS A 9 -78.26 62.84 -21.51
C LYS A 9 -77.64 62.65 -20.16
N TRP A 10 -76.33 62.60 -20.11
CA TRP A 10 -75.51 62.44 -18.87
C TRP A 10 -75.84 63.58 -17.90
N THR A 11 -76.24 63.24 -16.69
CA THR A 11 -76.52 64.23 -15.65
C THR A 11 -75.21 64.73 -15.06
N PRO A 12 -75.11 66.07 -14.74
CA PRO A 12 -73.86 66.66 -14.23
C PRO A 12 -73.31 65.93 -12.97
N LYS A 13 -74.20 65.31 -12.19
CA LYS A 13 -73.80 64.49 -11.05
C LYS A 13 -72.95 63.20 -11.40
N LYS A 14 -73.28 62.58 -12.56
CA LYS A 14 -72.50 61.39 -13.01
C LYS A 14 -71.14 61.79 -13.57
N ILE A 15 -71.01 62.91 -14.22
CA ILE A 15 -69.72 63.43 -14.71
C ILE A 15 -68.83 63.78 -13.51
N ALA A 16 -69.34 64.39 -12.46
CA ALA A 16 -68.62 64.75 -11.27
C ALA A 16 -68.07 63.48 -10.54
N ILE A 17 -68.88 62.38 -10.51
CA ILE A 17 -68.48 61.14 -9.89
C ILE A 17 -67.31 60.44 -10.67
N TYR A 18 -67.39 60.46 -12.04
CA TYR A 18 -66.30 59.86 -12.85
C TYR A 18 -65.07 60.74 -12.86
N CYS A 19 -65.17 62.09 -12.76
CA CYS A 19 -64.00 62.93 -12.57
C CYS A 19 -63.37 62.75 -11.19
N ALA A 20 -64.14 62.61 -10.12
CA ALA A 20 -63.63 62.33 -8.76
C ALA A 20 -63.01 60.97 -8.69
N SER A 21 -63.58 59.90 -9.30
CA SER A 21 -63.00 58.60 -9.36
C SER A 21 -61.68 58.53 -10.17
N GLY A 22 -61.64 59.29 -11.31
CA GLY A 22 -60.39 59.43 -12.09
C GLY A 22 -59.28 60.16 -11.33
N LEU A 23 -59.63 61.26 -10.62
CA LEU A 23 -58.65 61.92 -9.72
C LEU A 23 -58.18 61.07 -8.58
N LEU A 24 -59.06 60.24 -8.01
CA LEU A 24 -58.68 59.30 -6.95
C LEU A 24 -57.74 58.19 -7.45
N VAL A 25 -57.97 57.67 -8.67
CA VAL A 25 -57.06 56.67 -9.29
C VAL A 25 -55.70 57.30 -9.63
N VAL A 26 -55.71 58.56 -10.17
CA VAL A 26 -54.45 59.27 -10.42
C VAL A 26 -53.72 59.60 -9.12
N PHE A 27 -54.44 59.97 -8.06
CA PHE A 27 -53.85 60.22 -6.75
C PHE A 27 -53.27 58.93 -6.10
N ILE A 28 -53.93 57.78 -6.22
CA ILE A 28 -53.42 56.47 -5.76
C ILE A 28 -52.26 56.07 -6.63
N GLY A 29 -52.30 56.22 -7.96
CA GLY A 29 -51.16 55.90 -8.83
C GLY A 29 -49.98 56.83 -8.58
N TYR A 30 -50.19 58.12 -8.34
CA TYR A 30 -49.14 59.06 -7.98
C TYR A 30 -48.49 58.74 -6.63
N ASN A 31 -49.29 58.40 -5.58
CA ASN A 31 -48.75 57.93 -4.32
C ASN A 31 -48.01 56.58 -4.44
N PHE A 32 -48.53 55.66 -5.27
CA PHE A 32 -47.86 54.37 -5.48
C PHE A 32 -46.53 54.53 -6.23
N PHE A 33 -46.48 55.49 -7.19
CA PHE A 33 -45.25 55.78 -7.93
C PHE A 33 -44.21 56.60 -7.11
N LEU A 34 -44.70 57.49 -6.21
CA LEU A 34 -43.81 58.22 -5.29
C LEU A 34 -43.46 57.44 -4.01
N SER A 35 -44.23 56.41 -3.61
CA SER A 35 -43.95 55.52 -2.49
C SER A 35 -42.93 54.44 -2.80
N GLY A 36 -42.23 54.50 -3.94
CA GLY A 36 -41.11 53.65 -4.30
C GLY A 36 -39.84 53.85 -3.45
N GLY A 37 -39.98 54.43 -2.27
CA GLY A 37 -38.93 54.51 -1.23
C GLY A 37 -38.86 53.21 -0.48
N GLY A 38 -37.85 52.36 -0.77
CA GLY A 38 -37.56 51.15 -0.02
C GLY A 38 -37.56 51.39 1.49
N THR A 39 -37.81 50.35 2.28
CA THR A 39 -37.84 50.42 3.73
C THR A 39 -36.50 50.88 4.30
N ARG A 40 -36.49 52.01 5.03
CA ARG A 40 -35.26 52.64 5.56
C ARG A 40 -35.10 52.39 7.05
N LEU A 41 -33.85 52.20 7.49
CA LEU A 41 -33.50 52.07 8.91
C LEU A 41 -32.23 52.90 9.21
N ASN A 42 -32.27 53.65 10.30
CA ASN A 42 -31.09 54.34 10.81
C ASN A 42 -30.21 53.36 11.59
N VAL A 43 -28.94 53.26 11.24
CA VAL A 43 -27.94 52.41 11.88
C VAL A 43 -26.72 53.27 12.29
N GLU A 44 -26.29 53.08 13.52
CA GLU A 44 -25.06 53.74 13.99
C GLU A 44 -23.83 53.17 13.31
N ARG A 45 -22.92 54.02 12.86
CA ARG A 45 -21.65 53.65 12.17
C ARG A 45 -20.79 52.65 12.98
N ASN A 46 -20.83 52.75 14.33
CA ASN A 46 -20.05 51.90 15.22
C ASN A 46 -20.62 50.45 15.33
N LYS A 47 -21.86 50.23 14.88
CA LYS A 47 -22.53 48.88 14.93
C LYS A 47 -22.36 48.10 13.64
N ILE A 48 -21.79 48.69 12.60
CA ILE A 48 -21.56 48.06 11.31
C ILE A 48 -20.07 47.98 10.96
N ASN A 49 -19.67 46.89 10.36
CA ASN A 49 -18.32 46.76 9.83
C ASN A 49 -18.36 46.89 8.30
N ILE A 50 -17.68 47.90 7.78
CA ILE A 50 -17.60 48.17 6.36
C ILE A 50 -16.23 47.67 5.86
N ALA A 51 -16.24 46.94 4.75
CA ALA A 51 -15.03 46.46 4.08
C ALA A 51 -15.05 46.79 2.60
N SER A 52 -13.89 46.97 2.03
CA SER A 52 -13.73 47.23 0.60
C SER A 52 -13.76 45.93 -0.20
N VAL A 53 -14.43 46.00 -1.35
CA VAL A 53 -14.34 44.97 -2.39
C VAL A 53 -13.00 45.13 -3.09
N ILE A 54 -12.20 44.08 -3.09
CA ILE A 54 -10.86 44.10 -3.71
C ILE A 54 -10.78 43.12 -4.87
N GLU A 55 -9.96 43.40 -5.85
CA GLU A 55 -9.57 42.45 -6.89
C GLU A 55 -8.14 41.98 -6.56
N GLY A 56 -7.93 40.69 -6.56
CA GLY A 56 -6.62 40.15 -6.23
C GLY A 56 -6.57 38.64 -6.38
N ASP A 57 -5.44 38.09 -6.07
CA ASP A 57 -5.19 36.65 -6.13
C ASP A 57 -6.13 35.92 -5.16
N PHE A 58 -6.92 35.02 -5.73
CA PHE A 58 -7.83 34.17 -4.98
C PHE A 58 -7.48 32.70 -5.20
N GLN A 59 -7.24 32.02 -4.11
CA GLN A 59 -6.99 30.59 -4.11
C GLN A 59 -7.85 29.95 -3.04
N GLU A 60 -8.60 28.93 -3.43
CA GLU A 60 -9.35 28.13 -2.47
C GLU A 60 -8.42 27.11 -1.82
N PHE A 61 -8.38 27.08 -0.50
CA PHE A 61 -7.63 26.11 0.26
C PHE A 61 -8.40 25.68 1.52
N ILE A 62 -8.10 24.47 1.97
CA ILE A 62 -8.59 23.95 3.24
C ILE A 62 -7.40 23.67 4.17
N PRO A 63 -7.55 23.95 5.47
CA PRO A 63 -6.57 23.51 6.47
C PRO A 63 -6.77 22.02 6.73
N VAL A 64 -5.68 21.27 6.68
CA VAL A 64 -5.66 19.85 7.02
C VAL A 64 -4.46 19.55 7.89
N ASP A 65 -4.62 18.66 8.86
CA ASP A 65 -3.53 18.20 9.71
C ASP A 65 -2.92 16.95 9.11
N GLY A 66 -1.59 16.92 9.03
CA GLY A 66 -0.85 15.79 8.49
C GLY A 66 0.27 15.35 9.41
N ASN A 67 0.48 14.04 9.52
CA ASN A 67 1.54 13.43 10.31
C ASN A 67 2.72 13.03 9.43
N VAL A 68 3.92 13.39 9.85
CA VAL A 68 5.18 13.00 9.18
C VAL A 68 5.46 11.52 9.46
N LEU A 69 5.56 10.74 8.39
CA LEU A 69 5.87 9.32 8.41
C LEU A 69 7.09 9.04 7.52
N PRO A 70 7.89 8.01 7.79
CA PRO A 70 8.89 7.54 6.84
C PRO A 70 8.21 7.04 5.56
N ILE A 71 8.89 7.11 4.42
CA ILE A 71 8.37 6.61 3.15
C ILE A 71 8.04 5.12 3.28
N LYS A 72 8.91 4.35 3.95
CA LYS A 72 8.77 2.92 4.15
C LYS A 72 9.13 2.54 5.59
N THR A 73 8.28 1.74 6.20
CA THR A 73 8.55 1.08 7.49
C THR A 73 8.46 -0.42 7.26
N ILE A 74 9.46 -1.18 7.72
CA ILE A 74 9.47 -2.63 7.67
C ILE A 74 9.34 -3.14 9.10
N ARG A 75 8.36 -4.01 9.32
CA ARG A 75 8.19 -4.74 10.57
C ARG A 75 9.23 -5.86 10.65
N LEU A 76 9.75 -6.07 11.83
CA LEU A 76 10.65 -7.16 12.17
C LEU A 76 9.83 -8.20 12.94
N ASP A 77 9.40 -9.23 12.24
CA ASP A 77 8.67 -10.33 12.85
C ASP A 77 9.60 -11.56 12.93
N ALA A 78 9.57 -12.30 14.05
CA ALA A 78 10.33 -13.52 14.24
C ALA A 78 9.83 -14.61 13.29
N ILE A 79 10.69 -15.13 12.41
CA ILE A 79 10.35 -16.27 11.54
C ILE A 79 10.32 -17.55 12.37
N GLU A 80 11.32 -17.74 13.25
CA GLU A 80 11.43 -18.87 14.17
C GLU A 80 11.27 -18.40 15.61
N GLY A 81 10.68 -19.25 16.46
CA GLY A 81 10.56 -18.98 17.89
C GLY A 81 11.82 -19.39 18.66
N GLY A 82 11.99 -18.77 19.83
CA GLY A 82 13.11 -19.07 20.73
C GLY A 82 13.15 -18.12 21.92
N VAL A 83 14.15 -18.28 22.77
CA VAL A 83 14.42 -17.36 23.87
C VAL A 83 15.47 -16.35 23.43
N VAL A 84 15.24 -15.07 23.68
CA VAL A 84 16.24 -14.02 23.39
C VAL A 84 17.51 -14.27 24.17
N SER A 85 18.57 -14.67 23.48
CA SER A 85 19.88 -14.91 24.08
C SER A 85 20.74 -13.65 24.13
N LYS A 86 20.59 -12.77 23.11
CA LYS A 86 21.36 -11.53 23.05
C LYS A 86 20.60 -10.47 22.25
N LYS A 87 20.67 -9.24 22.71
CA LYS A 87 20.19 -8.03 22.04
C LYS A 87 21.38 -7.17 21.69
N HIS A 88 21.60 -6.90 20.40
CA HIS A 88 22.76 -6.15 19.91
C HIS A 88 22.48 -4.66 19.83
N TYR A 89 21.23 -4.27 19.48
CA TYR A 89 20.81 -2.89 19.27
C TYR A 89 19.50 -2.62 19.99
N ASP A 90 19.42 -1.45 20.60
CA ASP A 90 18.18 -0.88 21.15
C ASP A 90 17.46 0.00 20.12
N GLY A 91 16.21 0.36 20.42
CA GLY A 91 15.45 1.30 19.60
C GLY A 91 16.12 2.66 19.48
N GLY A 92 15.96 3.32 18.33
CA GLY A 92 16.49 4.66 18.02
C GLY A 92 17.83 4.67 17.30
N ILE A 93 18.51 3.54 17.14
CA ILE A 93 19.87 3.42 16.55
C ILE A 93 19.77 3.21 15.04
N LEU A 94 20.79 3.67 14.30
CA LEU A 94 20.97 3.39 12.88
C LEU A 94 21.56 1.99 12.71
N VAL A 95 21.00 1.23 11.77
CA VAL A 95 21.45 -0.11 11.40
C VAL A 95 21.62 -0.22 9.90
N GLU A 96 22.57 -1.04 9.47
CA GLU A 96 22.79 -1.38 8.08
C GLU A 96 22.10 -2.70 7.73
N LYS A 97 21.78 -2.88 6.46
CA LYS A 97 21.22 -4.14 5.96
C LYS A 97 22.14 -5.32 6.26
N GLY A 98 21.62 -6.30 6.97
CA GLY A 98 22.33 -7.50 7.37
C GLY A 98 22.82 -7.48 8.81
N ASP A 99 22.82 -6.34 9.50
CA ASP A 99 23.16 -6.25 10.92
C ASP A 99 22.25 -7.14 11.75
N THR A 100 22.83 -7.90 12.67
CA THR A 100 22.07 -8.75 13.60
C THR A 100 21.56 -7.90 14.74
N ILE A 101 20.25 -7.82 14.87
CA ILE A 101 19.55 -7.04 15.91
C ILE A 101 19.39 -7.87 17.18
N LEU A 102 18.91 -9.09 17.01
CA LEU A 102 18.66 -10.06 18.09
C LEU A 102 19.18 -11.44 17.72
N GLU A 103 19.58 -12.20 18.74
CA GLU A 103 19.87 -13.63 18.65
C GLU A 103 18.87 -14.40 19.50
N LEU A 104 18.25 -15.41 18.91
CA LEU A 104 17.34 -16.32 19.60
C LEU A 104 18.05 -17.66 19.84
N ALA A 105 17.85 -18.26 21.00
CA ALA A 105 18.25 -19.62 21.32
C ALA A 105 17.05 -20.57 21.17
N ASN A 106 17.21 -21.63 20.35
CA ASN A 106 16.21 -22.68 20.19
C ASN A 106 16.88 -24.06 20.21
N ASN A 107 16.92 -24.66 21.39
CA ASN A 107 17.58 -25.94 21.58
C ASN A 107 16.92 -27.09 20.81
N ALA A 108 15.58 -27.02 20.58
CA ALA A 108 14.87 -28.06 19.82
C ALA A 108 15.29 -28.05 18.35
N LEU A 109 15.46 -26.86 17.77
CA LEU A 109 15.93 -26.70 16.39
C LEU A 109 17.39 -27.14 16.22
N ILE A 110 18.26 -26.79 17.18
CA ILE A 110 19.64 -27.23 17.19
C ILE A 110 19.73 -28.78 17.27
N GLN A 111 18.95 -29.40 18.16
CA GLN A 111 18.90 -30.86 18.24
C GLN A 111 18.39 -31.52 16.97
N SER A 112 17.40 -30.88 16.29
CA SER A 112 16.90 -31.37 15.01
C SER A 112 17.97 -31.31 13.92
N PHE A 113 18.76 -30.24 13.88
CA PHE A 113 19.91 -30.12 12.98
C PHE A 113 20.92 -31.23 13.19
N VAL A 114 21.36 -31.45 14.45
CA VAL A 114 22.37 -32.49 14.81
C VAL A 114 21.87 -33.89 14.44
N ARG A 115 20.58 -34.18 14.66
CA ARG A 115 19.99 -35.48 14.26
C ARG A 115 20.04 -35.70 12.76
N GLU A 116 19.61 -34.70 11.98
CA GLU A 116 19.58 -34.82 10.52
C GLU A 116 20.99 -34.87 9.92
N GLU A 117 21.95 -34.12 10.46
CA GLU A 117 23.34 -34.18 10.07
C GLU A 117 23.95 -35.57 10.34
N THR A 118 23.68 -36.15 11.52
CA THR A 118 24.08 -37.51 11.86
C THR A 118 23.48 -38.53 10.90
N GLN A 119 22.21 -38.41 10.58
CA GLN A 119 21.52 -39.29 9.64
C GLN A 119 22.11 -39.19 8.22
N ALA A 120 22.42 -38.00 7.75
CA ALA A 120 23.12 -37.80 6.48
C ALA A 120 24.48 -38.47 6.44
N PHE A 121 25.25 -38.35 7.53
CA PHE A 121 26.57 -39.00 7.66
C PHE A 121 26.45 -40.53 7.61
N ILE A 122 25.49 -41.13 8.33
CA ILE A 122 25.24 -42.60 8.30
C ILE A 122 24.88 -43.05 6.88
N LEU A 123 24.03 -42.32 6.16
CA LEU A 123 23.66 -42.65 4.79
C LEU A 123 24.85 -42.59 3.83
N VAL A 124 25.72 -41.58 3.94
CA VAL A 124 26.95 -41.48 3.15
C VAL A 124 27.80 -42.70 3.33
N ASN A 125 28.06 -43.10 4.59
CA ASN A 125 28.87 -44.25 4.91
C ASN A 125 28.26 -45.57 4.39
N ASN A 126 26.91 -45.70 4.45
CA ASN A 126 26.21 -46.88 3.93
C ASN A 126 26.33 -47.00 2.42
N VAL A 127 26.18 -45.89 1.67
CA VAL A 127 26.37 -45.83 0.22
C VAL A 127 27.79 -46.24 -0.14
N GLU A 128 28.81 -45.69 0.53
CA GLU A 128 30.20 -45.97 0.27
C GLU A 128 30.54 -47.44 0.53
N ASN A 129 30.09 -47.99 1.68
CA ASN A 129 30.30 -49.41 2.02
C ASN A 129 29.60 -50.33 0.98
N THR A 130 28.43 -49.99 0.48
CA THR A 130 27.74 -50.78 -0.54
C THR A 130 28.52 -50.75 -1.86
N LYS A 131 29.08 -49.58 -2.26
CA LYS A 131 29.93 -49.45 -3.45
C LYS A 131 31.20 -50.27 -3.34
N LEU A 132 31.85 -50.22 -2.18
CA LEU A 132 33.06 -51.01 -1.92
C LEU A 132 32.79 -52.53 -1.96
N ASN A 133 31.65 -52.98 -1.40
CA ASN A 133 31.21 -54.38 -1.48
C ASN A 133 30.95 -54.80 -2.90
N LEU A 134 30.27 -53.97 -3.71
CA LEU A 134 30.04 -54.27 -5.12
C LEU A 134 31.37 -54.42 -5.90
N GLN A 135 32.34 -53.56 -5.69
CA GLN A 135 33.68 -53.66 -6.31
C GLN A 135 34.39 -54.95 -5.88
N ARG A 136 34.34 -55.30 -4.60
CA ARG A 136 34.95 -56.53 -4.07
C ARG A 136 34.33 -57.76 -4.71
N ASN A 137 32.99 -57.81 -4.81
CA ASN A 137 32.29 -58.93 -5.47
C ASN A 137 32.67 -59.06 -6.94
N GLN A 138 32.84 -57.92 -7.67
CA GLN A 138 33.32 -57.93 -9.06
C GLN A 138 34.72 -58.51 -9.21
N PHE A 139 35.65 -58.20 -8.29
CA PHE A 139 36.99 -58.74 -8.29
C PHE A 139 36.98 -60.24 -7.99
N GLU A 140 36.16 -60.70 -7.02
CA GLU A 140 35.98 -62.12 -6.70
C GLU A 140 35.42 -62.90 -7.89
N LEU A 141 34.40 -62.38 -8.57
CA LEU A 141 33.87 -63.00 -9.77
C LEU A 141 34.95 -63.14 -10.82
N ARG A 142 35.72 -62.09 -11.13
CA ARG A 142 36.79 -62.16 -12.13
C ARG A 142 37.83 -63.23 -11.78
N ARG A 143 38.21 -63.35 -10.54
CA ARG A 143 39.13 -64.37 -10.08
C ARG A 143 38.55 -65.79 -10.27
N ASN A 144 37.28 -65.97 -9.91
CA ASN A 144 36.60 -67.27 -10.03
C ASN A 144 36.37 -67.69 -11.48
N LEU A 145 35.99 -66.73 -12.34
CA LEU A 145 35.86 -66.98 -13.75
C LEU A 145 37.20 -67.36 -14.43
N ASN A 146 38.30 -66.65 -14.10
CA ASN A 146 39.62 -67.02 -14.60
C ASN A 146 39.98 -68.49 -14.23
N GLN A 147 39.78 -68.89 -12.99
CA GLN A 147 40.01 -70.29 -12.54
C GLN A 147 39.12 -71.26 -13.31
N LEU A 148 37.84 -70.95 -13.50
CA LEU A 148 36.90 -71.79 -14.22
C LEU A 148 37.22 -71.86 -15.70
N ASP A 149 37.73 -70.79 -16.35
CA ASP A 149 38.16 -70.78 -17.72
C ASP A 149 39.36 -71.75 -17.96
N TYR A 150 40.32 -71.77 -17.02
CA TYR A 150 41.40 -72.78 -17.09
C TYR A 150 40.90 -74.21 -17.00
N GLN A 151 39.88 -74.49 -16.14
CA GLN A 151 39.29 -75.81 -16.05
C GLN A 151 38.51 -76.19 -17.31
N ILE A 152 37.79 -75.23 -17.91
CA ILE A 152 37.05 -75.41 -19.16
C ILE A 152 38.03 -75.75 -20.31
N ASP A 153 39.13 -74.99 -20.42
CA ASP A 153 40.12 -75.22 -21.45
C ASP A 153 40.73 -76.63 -21.34
N ALA A 154 41.12 -77.03 -20.10
CA ALA A 154 41.65 -78.40 -19.85
C ALA A 154 40.65 -79.52 -20.20
N ALA A 155 39.35 -79.30 -19.79
CA ALA A 155 38.27 -80.26 -20.09
C ALA A 155 37.93 -80.29 -21.61
N LYS A 156 37.99 -79.15 -22.26
CA LYS A 156 37.80 -79.05 -23.73
C LYS A 156 38.89 -79.82 -24.48
N ASP A 157 40.14 -79.63 -24.15
CA ASP A 157 41.24 -80.38 -24.73
C ASP A 157 41.11 -81.88 -24.51
N ALA A 158 40.70 -82.31 -23.32
CA ALA A 158 40.42 -83.71 -23.02
C ALA A 158 39.25 -84.28 -23.86
N TYR A 159 38.17 -83.52 -23.96
CA TYR A 159 36.99 -83.87 -24.78
C TYR A 159 37.36 -83.96 -26.27
N GLU A 160 38.09 -82.98 -26.83
CA GLU A 160 38.51 -82.97 -28.26
C GLU A 160 39.44 -84.13 -28.57
N ARG A 161 40.40 -84.44 -27.68
CA ARG A 161 41.22 -85.66 -27.81
C ARG A 161 40.40 -86.93 -27.70
N GLY A 162 39.50 -87.02 -26.73
CA GLY A 162 38.60 -88.19 -26.52
C GLY A 162 37.67 -88.40 -27.71
N LYS A 163 37.17 -87.33 -28.34
CA LYS A 163 36.34 -87.42 -29.58
C LYS A 163 37.11 -88.07 -30.73
N LYS A 164 38.36 -87.67 -30.97
CA LYS A 164 39.22 -88.30 -32.02
C LYS A 164 39.46 -89.75 -31.72
N LEU A 165 39.77 -90.16 -30.48
CA LEU A 165 39.97 -91.52 -30.08
C LEU A 165 38.70 -92.37 -30.18
N PHE A 166 37.53 -91.78 -29.95
CA PHE A 166 36.24 -92.47 -30.13
C PHE A 166 35.89 -92.66 -31.62
N ASP A 167 36.14 -91.62 -32.46
CA ASP A 167 35.95 -91.70 -33.89
C ASP A 167 36.88 -92.78 -34.50
N ASP A 168 38.06 -92.98 -33.95
CA ASP A 168 39.03 -94.02 -34.27
C ASP A 168 38.70 -95.38 -33.59
N SER A 169 37.56 -95.50 -32.83
CA SER A 169 37.15 -96.66 -32.09
C SER A 169 38.12 -97.18 -31.01
N ILE A 170 38.95 -96.29 -30.46
CA ILE A 170 40.00 -96.62 -29.45
C ILE A 170 39.42 -96.60 -28.00
N ILE A 171 38.44 -95.71 -27.73
CA ILE A 171 37.79 -95.64 -26.40
C ILE A 171 36.31 -95.97 -26.45
N SER A 172 35.71 -96.35 -25.32
CA SER A 172 34.32 -96.66 -25.21
C SER A 172 33.39 -95.45 -25.32
N GLU A 173 32.19 -95.63 -25.80
CA GLU A 173 31.15 -94.57 -25.82
C GLU A 173 30.91 -94.00 -24.41
N GLN A 174 30.95 -94.79 -23.39
CA GLN A 174 30.78 -94.41 -22.01
C GLN A 174 31.87 -93.38 -21.57
N GLU A 175 33.11 -93.66 -21.96
CA GLU A 175 34.26 -92.81 -21.67
C GLU A 175 34.21 -91.47 -22.42
N TYR A 176 33.85 -91.50 -23.70
CA TYR A 176 33.58 -90.32 -24.51
C TYR A 176 32.48 -89.46 -23.91
N LEU A 177 31.32 -90.07 -23.55
CA LEU A 177 30.22 -89.33 -22.95
C LEU A 177 30.57 -88.76 -21.57
N ASN A 178 31.48 -89.35 -20.82
CA ASN A 178 31.95 -88.81 -19.56
C ASN A 178 32.79 -87.55 -19.78
N LEU A 179 33.70 -87.54 -20.72
CA LEU A 179 34.49 -86.35 -21.06
C LEU A 179 33.62 -85.22 -21.58
N LYS A 180 32.64 -85.54 -22.42
CA LYS A 180 31.70 -84.57 -22.91
C LYS A 180 30.89 -83.93 -21.77
N ARG A 181 30.31 -84.77 -20.89
CA ARG A 181 29.49 -84.28 -19.75
C ARG A 181 30.30 -83.40 -18.83
N GLU A 182 31.55 -83.70 -18.58
CA GLU A 182 32.40 -82.89 -17.72
C GLU A 182 32.67 -81.48 -18.33
N TYR A 183 32.95 -81.42 -19.65
CA TYR A 183 33.12 -80.17 -20.38
C TYR A 183 31.80 -79.34 -20.36
N ASP A 184 30.67 -79.93 -20.73
CA ASP A 184 29.35 -79.28 -20.73
C ASP A 184 28.97 -78.75 -19.33
N ARG A 185 29.25 -79.52 -18.28
CA ARG A 185 28.99 -79.12 -16.87
C ARG A 185 29.79 -77.86 -16.47
N LEU A 186 31.06 -77.79 -16.85
CA LEU A 186 31.90 -76.63 -16.52
C LEU A 186 31.44 -75.38 -17.30
N VAL A 187 31.04 -75.53 -18.57
CA VAL A 187 30.49 -74.45 -19.40
C VAL A 187 29.19 -73.91 -18.78
N ASP A 188 28.28 -74.83 -18.38
CA ASP A 188 27.04 -74.44 -17.74
C ASP A 188 27.30 -73.75 -16.39
N ASN A 189 28.22 -74.21 -15.56
CA ASN A 189 28.57 -73.57 -14.30
C ASN A 189 29.09 -72.14 -14.56
N ARG A 190 29.90 -71.92 -15.60
CA ARG A 190 30.36 -70.60 -15.93
C ARG A 190 29.20 -69.66 -16.28
N ARG A 191 28.28 -70.15 -17.10
CA ARG A 191 27.07 -69.41 -17.48
C ARG A 191 26.22 -69.01 -16.24
N ILE A 192 25.91 -69.95 -15.39
CA ILE A 192 25.13 -69.72 -14.16
C ILE A 192 25.83 -68.72 -13.27
N GLN A 193 27.17 -68.82 -13.11
CA GLN A 193 27.89 -67.89 -12.27
C GLN A 193 27.89 -66.45 -12.78
N ILE A 194 27.95 -66.28 -14.12
CA ILE A 194 27.82 -64.96 -14.76
C ILE A 194 26.38 -64.41 -14.58
N GLU A 195 25.35 -65.23 -14.79
CA GLU A 195 23.96 -64.83 -14.63
C GLU A 195 23.63 -64.44 -13.19
N SER A 196 24.03 -65.24 -12.21
CA SER A 196 23.85 -64.95 -10.78
C SER A 196 24.53 -63.63 -10.38
N ASN A 197 25.79 -63.44 -10.76
CA ASN A 197 26.50 -62.21 -10.45
C ASN A 197 25.90 -61.00 -11.14
N LYS A 198 25.38 -61.12 -12.38
CA LYS A 198 24.71 -60.05 -13.09
C LYS A 198 23.45 -59.62 -12.30
N PHE A 199 22.71 -60.59 -11.75
CA PHE A 199 21.51 -60.31 -10.94
C PHE A 199 21.92 -59.59 -9.62
N ASP A 200 22.91 -60.09 -8.89
CA ASP A 200 23.40 -59.53 -7.64
C ASP A 200 23.98 -58.13 -7.83
N SER A 201 24.71 -57.90 -8.94
CA SER A 201 25.22 -56.59 -9.32
C SER A 201 24.10 -55.61 -9.61
N LEU A 202 23.07 -56.01 -10.36
CA LEU A 202 21.89 -55.19 -10.67
C LEU A 202 21.13 -54.80 -9.38
N ALA A 203 20.94 -55.77 -8.47
CA ALA A 203 20.33 -55.53 -7.17
C ALA A 203 21.12 -54.51 -6.35
N SER A 204 22.47 -54.68 -6.27
CA SER A 204 23.36 -53.73 -5.56
C SER A 204 23.32 -52.33 -6.20
N VAL A 205 23.36 -52.18 -7.52
CA VAL A 205 23.26 -50.93 -8.20
C VAL A 205 21.91 -50.24 -7.91
N THR A 206 20.82 -51.01 -7.89
CA THR A 206 19.51 -50.49 -7.54
C THR A 206 19.45 -49.98 -6.10
N GLN A 207 20.03 -50.74 -5.15
CA GLN A 207 20.15 -50.34 -3.76
C GLN A 207 20.97 -49.06 -3.57
N ILE A 208 22.10 -48.94 -4.29
CA ILE A 208 22.93 -47.73 -4.28
C ILE A 208 22.09 -46.54 -4.77
N ARG A 209 21.40 -46.68 -5.88
CA ARG A 209 20.56 -45.60 -6.45
C ARG A 209 19.48 -45.15 -5.49
N GLN A 210 18.81 -46.08 -4.80
CA GLN A 210 17.80 -45.77 -3.80
C GLN A 210 18.41 -45.03 -2.59
N ALA A 211 19.56 -45.48 -2.12
CA ALA A 211 20.28 -44.86 -1.01
C ALA A 211 20.77 -43.44 -1.38
N GLU A 212 21.28 -43.26 -2.59
CA GLU A 212 21.69 -41.94 -3.10
C GLU A 212 20.50 -40.98 -3.22
N ALA A 213 19.35 -41.46 -3.72
CA ALA A 213 18.12 -40.65 -3.77
C ALA A 213 17.65 -40.23 -2.38
N THR A 214 17.76 -41.12 -1.40
CA THR A 214 17.45 -40.80 0.02
C THR A 214 18.45 -39.78 0.58
N LEU A 215 19.73 -39.93 0.29
CA LEU A 215 20.77 -38.99 0.71
C LEU A 215 20.53 -37.57 0.17
N VAL A 216 20.11 -37.44 -1.10
CA VAL A 216 19.74 -36.12 -1.69
C VAL A 216 18.63 -35.48 -0.86
N ARG A 217 17.53 -36.20 -0.59
CA ARG A 217 16.42 -35.68 0.23
C ARG A 217 16.84 -35.27 1.64
N THR A 218 17.68 -36.10 2.27
CA THR A 218 18.21 -35.79 3.60
C THR A 218 19.06 -34.53 3.60
N ARG A 219 19.88 -34.33 2.56
CA ARG A 219 20.66 -33.10 2.40
C ARG A 219 19.78 -31.86 2.18
N GLU A 220 18.71 -31.98 1.40
CA GLU A 220 17.73 -30.90 1.20
C GLU A 220 17.03 -30.52 2.53
N ASN A 221 16.65 -31.52 3.34
CA ASN A 221 16.12 -31.30 4.69
C ASN A 221 17.13 -30.61 5.60
N LEU A 222 18.38 -31.04 5.58
CA LEU A 222 19.47 -30.43 6.37
C LEU A 222 19.66 -28.96 6.00
N GLU A 223 19.67 -28.62 4.71
CA GLU A 223 19.77 -27.23 4.24
C GLU A 223 18.53 -26.40 4.65
N MET A 224 17.35 -26.99 4.71
CA MET A 224 16.14 -26.30 5.21
C MET A 224 16.30 -25.99 6.71
N ILE A 225 16.71 -26.96 7.53
CA ILE A 225 16.92 -26.75 8.97
C ILE A 225 18.04 -25.70 9.21
N LYS A 226 19.07 -25.70 8.39
CA LYS A 226 20.16 -24.72 8.45
C LYS A 226 19.68 -23.30 8.15
N ARG A 227 18.78 -23.14 7.19
CA ARG A 227 18.10 -21.84 6.95
C ARG A 227 17.28 -21.42 8.17
N ASN A 228 16.53 -22.33 8.78
CA ASN A 228 15.76 -22.04 9.99
C ASN A 228 16.65 -21.64 11.16
N LEU A 229 17.81 -22.28 11.33
CA LEU A 229 18.83 -21.85 12.31
C LEU A 229 19.33 -20.43 12.03
N ASN A 230 19.52 -20.07 10.75
CA ASN A 230 19.92 -18.71 10.39
C ASN A 230 18.83 -17.68 10.71
N ASN A 231 17.54 -18.07 10.70
CA ASN A 231 16.42 -17.21 11.07
C ASN A 231 16.35 -16.91 12.58
N LEU A 232 17.13 -17.61 13.41
CA LEU A 232 17.31 -17.26 14.82
C LEU A 232 18.13 -15.98 15.02
N TYR A 233 18.89 -15.57 14.00
CA TYR A 233 19.55 -14.27 13.93
C TYR A 233 18.65 -13.29 13.22
N ILE A 234 17.96 -12.44 13.96
CA ILE A 234 17.06 -11.45 13.40
C ILE A 234 17.87 -10.29 12.89
N LYS A 235 17.87 -10.12 11.58
CA LYS A 235 18.72 -9.15 10.88
C LYS A 235 17.90 -8.02 10.26
N ALA A 236 18.53 -6.85 10.14
CA ALA A 236 17.99 -5.71 9.42
C ALA A 236 17.82 -6.04 7.92
N PRO A 237 16.60 -5.95 7.35
CA PRO A 237 16.36 -6.21 5.92
C PRO A 237 16.76 -5.04 5.02
N ILE A 238 16.86 -3.84 5.58
CA ILE A 238 17.24 -2.58 4.90
C ILE A 238 18.13 -1.74 5.81
N ASP A 239 18.81 -0.77 5.22
CA ASP A 239 19.45 0.31 5.96
C ASP A 239 18.37 1.23 6.52
N GLY A 240 18.50 1.66 7.78
CA GLY A 240 17.47 2.48 8.37
C GLY A 240 17.66 2.74 9.86
N ARG A 241 16.66 3.36 10.45
CA ARG A 241 16.59 3.57 11.90
C ARG A 241 15.70 2.50 12.53
N LEU A 242 16.23 1.76 13.45
CA LEU A 242 15.50 0.84 14.31
C LEU A 242 14.59 1.66 15.25
N SER A 243 13.27 1.68 15.00
CA SER A 243 12.37 2.59 15.73
C SER A 243 12.03 2.09 17.12
N THR A 244 11.69 0.80 17.20
CA THR A 244 11.38 0.12 18.46
C THR A 244 11.97 -1.29 18.44
N VAL A 245 12.37 -1.78 19.61
CA VAL A 245 12.67 -3.18 19.89
C VAL A 245 12.03 -3.50 21.24
N ASP A 246 10.85 -4.11 21.19
CA ASP A 246 9.97 -4.28 22.35
C ASP A 246 10.17 -5.63 23.04
N VAL A 247 11.42 -6.14 23.06
CA VAL A 247 11.75 -7.44 23.63
C VAL A 247 13.02 -7.35 24.48
N GLU A 248 13.09 -8.19 25.52
CA GLU A 248 14.20 -8.21 26.47
C GLU A 248 14.93 -9.57 26.45
N VAL A 249 16.21 -9.55 26.88
CA VAL A 249 17.02 -10.77 27.01
C VAL A 249 16.38 -11.73 28.02
N GLY A 250 16.18 -12.99 27.63
CA GLY A 250 15.51 -14.02 28.41
C GLY A 250 14.01 -14.15 28.09
N GLU A 251 13.44 -13.26 27.32
CA GLU A 251 12.04 -13.35 26.87
C GLU A 251 11.86 -14.46 25.84
N SER A 252 10.70 -15.14 25.89
CA SER A 252 10.32 -16.18 24.92
C SER A 252 9.53 -15.59 23.78
N ILE A 253 10.02 -15.74 22.56
CA ILE A 253 9.43 -15.23 21.32
C ILE A 253 8.77 -16.37 20.57
N ALA A 254 7.50 -16.15 20.16
CA ALA A 254 6.78 -17.08 19.30
C ALA A 254 7.05 -16.80 17.81
N PRO A 255 6.96 -17.80 16.92
CA PRO A 255 6.99 -17.58 15.48
C PRO A 255 5.89 -16.60 15.05
N GLY A 256 6.21 -15.60 14.20
CA GLY A 256 5.32 -14.53 13.77
C GLY A 256 5.14 -13.37 14.76
N GLN A 257 5.75 -13.43 15.94
CA GLN A 257 5.71 -12.33 16.91
C GLN A 257 6.49 -11.13 16.36
N ASN A 258 5.88 -9.93 16.47
CA ASN A 258 6.56 -8.69 16.13
C ASN A 258 7.60 -8.35 17.19
N ILE A 259 8.81 -8.03 16.76
CA ILE A 259 9.96 -7.70 17.60
C ILE A 259 10.20 -6.19 17.59
N GLY A 260 9.88 -5.53 16.47
CA GLY A 260 10.15 -4.12 16.29
C GLY A 260 9.92 -3.68 14.85
N GLN A 261 10.48 -2.52 14.50
CA GLN A 261 10.37 -1.99 13.14
C GLN A 261 11.56 -1.14 12.75
N ILE A 262 11.88 -1.15 11.46
CA ILE A 262 12.92 -0.30 10.86
C ILE A 262 12.27 0.70 9.92
N ASP A 263 12.62 1.98 10.09
CA ASP A 263 12.21 3.07 9.22
C ASP A 263 13.32 3.38 8.22
N ASP A 264 12.96 3.41 6.94
CA ASP A 264 13.81 3.87 5.87
C ASP A 264 14.08 5.37 6.04
N LEU A 265 15.35 5.78 6.04
CA LEU A 265 15.76 7.17 6.21
C LEU A 265 15.85 7.95 4.89
N ASN A 266 15.63 7.30 3.76
CA ASN A 266 15.75 7.94 2.44
C ASN A 266 14.68 8.98 2.15
N GLY A 267 13.76 9.21 3.09
CA GLY A 267 12.77 10.29 2.99
C GLY A 267 11.60 10.14 3.93
N PHE A 268 10.81 11.21 3.94
CA PHE A 268 9.56 11.31 4.69
C PHE A 268 8.41 11.58 3.74
N LYS A 269 7.22 11.18 4.15
CA LYS A 269 5.94 11.56 3.57
C LYS A 269 5.06 12.13 4.67
N VAL A 270 4.04 12.85 4.27
CA VAL A 270 3.02 13.33 5.21
C VAL A 270 1.73 12.59 4.92
N ARG A 271 1.15 11.98 5.94
CA ARG A 271 -0.19 11.41 5.88
C ARG A 271 -1.16 12.41 6.49
N ALA A 272 -2.09 12.91 5.69
CA ALA A 272 -3.10 13.85 6.12
C ALA A 272 -4.48 13.19 6.09
N THR A 273 -5.33 13.59 7.04
CA THR A 273 -6.75 13.18 7.10
C THR A 273 -7.63 14.33 6.64
N ILE A 274 -8.59 14.03 5.75
CA ILE A 274 -9.45 15.02 5.09
C ILE A 274 -10.90 14.59 5.25
N ASP A 275 -11.79 15.56 5.46
CA ASP A 275 -13.23 15.34 5.57
C ASP A 275 -13.82 14.78 4.25
N GLU A 276 -14.75 13.81 4.35
CA GLU A 276 -15.36 13.13 3.20
C GLU A 276 -16.06 14.06 2.23
N HIS A 277 -16.53 15.23 2.66
CA HIS A 277 -17.14 16.23 1.79
C HIS A 277 -16.22 16.70 0.65
N TYR A 278 -14.92 16.55 0.82
CA TYR A 278 -13.93 16.95 -0.18
C TYR A 278 -13.48 15.80 -1.09
N ILE A 279 -13.94 14.56 -0.89
CA ILE A 279 -13.42 13.36 -1.58
C ILE A 279 -13.51 13.46 -3.11
N SER A 280 -14.58 14.07 -3.63
CA SER A 280 -14.77 14.27 -5.08
C SER A 280 -13.83 15.30 -5.70
N ARG A 281 -13.17 16.12 -4.87
CA ARG A 281 -12.32 17.24 -5.28
C ARG A 281 -10.83 16.98 -5.02
N ILE A 282 -10.51 15.92 -4.27
CA ILE A 282 -9.14 15.56 -3.90
C ILE A 282 -8.62 14.46 -4.84
N TYR A 283 -7.48 14.74 -5.49
CA TYR A 283 -6.81 13.82 -6.40
C TYR A 283 -5.29 13.95 -6.29
N ALA A 284 -4.58 12.94 -6.78
CA ALA A 284 -3.12 12.97 -6.82
C ALA A 284 -2.64 14.09 -7.73
N GLY A 285 -1.65 14.84 -7.23
CA GLY A 285 -1.09 16.01 -7.93
C GLY A 285 -1.49 17.36 -7.34
N LEU A 286 -2.49 17.44 -6.45
CA LEU A 286 -2.81 18.68 -5.73
C LEU A 286 -1.66 19.09 -4.82
N ASN A 287 -1.41 20.40 -4.76
CA ASN A 287 -0.38 20.99 -3.96
C ASN A 287 -0.90 21.43 -2.58
N GLY A 288 -0.03 21.37 -1.60
CA GLY A 288 -0.26 21.93 -0.28
C GLY A 288 0.96 22.70 0.18
N THR A 289 0.78 23.61 1.10
CA THR A 289 1.88 24.37 1.70
C THR A 289 1.78 24.31 3.22
N PHE A 290 2.90 24.28 3.90
CA PHE A 290 2.98 24.36 5.36
C PHE A 290 4.16 25.21 5.79
N THR A 291 4.08 25.81 6.96
CA THR A 291 5.14 26.60 7.54
C THR A 291 5.89 25.80 8.58
N PHE A 292 7.21 25.72 8.48
CA PHE A 292 8.07 25.02 9.42
C PHE A 292 9.36 25.82 9.69
N ALA A 293 9.71 25.99 10.96
CA ALA A 293 10.90 26.74 11.40
C ALA A 293 11.06 28.12 10.73
N GLY A 294 9.94 28.82 10.44
CA GLY A 294 9.93 30.15 9.83
C GLY A 294 10.04 30.16 8.30
N GLY A 295 10.08 29.01 7.63
CA GLY A 295 10.04 28.87 6.18
C GLY A 295 8.77 28.20 5.69
N ASP A 296 8.33 28.52 4.47
CA ASP A 296 7.21 27.86 3.79
C ASP A 296 7.74 26.77 2.87
N PHE A 297 7.12 25.59 2.96
CA PHE A 297 7.50 24.39 2.21
C PHE A 297 6.30 23.83 1.44
N GLY A 298 6.59 23.27 0.26
CA GLY A 298 5.59 22.62 -0.58
C GLY A 298 5.43 21.12 -0.28
N LEU A 299 4.20 20.66 -0.46
CA LEU A 299 3.79 19.26 -0.42
C LEU A 299 2.94 18.98 -1.64
N LYS A 300 3.00 17.74 -2.13
CA LYS A 300 2.17 17.30 -3.25
C LYS A 300 1.48 15.98 -2.92
N ILE A 301 0.17 15.88 -3.16
CA ILE A 301 -0.56 14.61 -2.98
C ILE A 301 -0.03 13.60 -3.98
N THR A 302 0.46 12.48 -3.47
CA THR A 302 0.95 11.34 -4.28
C THR A 302 -0.05 10.20 -4.31
N LYS A 303 -0.83 10.04 -3.25
CA LYS A 303 -1.81 8.96 -3.15
C LYS A 303 -3.03 9.40 -2.36
N VAL A 304 -4.21 8.99 -2.83
CA VAL A 304 -5.49 9.15 -2.12
C VAL A 304 -5.99 7.75 -1.75
N TYR A 305 -6.39 7.55 -0.51
CA TYR A 305 -7.00 6.32 -0.04
C TYR A 305 -8.52 6.51 -0.07
N PRO A 306 -9.25 5.76 -0.90
CA PRO A 306 -10.69 5.99 -1.10
C PRO A 306 -11.57 5.47 0.05
N GLU A 307 -10.97 4.77 1.01
CA GLU A 307 -11.68 4.25 2.18
C GLU A 307 -11.98 5.38 3.16
N VAL A 308 -13.27 5.58 3.45
CA VAL A 308 -13.74 6.55 4.42
C VAL A 308 -14.00 5.85 5.76
N SER A 309 -13.39 6.36 6.82
CA SER A 309 -13.60 5.90 8.18
C SER A 309 -13.92 7.07 9.10
N ASN A 310 -15.02 7.00 9.84
CA ASN A 310 -15.50 8.07 10.73
C ASN A 310 -15.66 9.43 10.02
N GLY A 311 -16.11 9.45 8.75
CA GLY A 311 -16.29 10.69 7.98
C GLY A 311 -14.99 11.32 7.45
N LEU A 312 -13.85 10.60 7.55
CA LEU A 312 -12.53 11.06 7.12
C LEU A 312 -11.90 10.06 6.15
N PHE A 313 -11.11 10.54 5.22
CA PHE A 313 -10.24 9.72 4.35
C PHE A 313 -8.80 10.21 4.43
N GLU A 314 -7.87 9.34 4.05
CA GLU A 314 -6.44 9.62 4.13
C GLU A 314 -5.83 9.93 2.77
N VAL A 315 -4.82 10.80 2.78
CA VAL A 315 -3.96 11.07 1.62
C VAL A 315 -2.50 11.01 2.05
N ASP A 316 -1.64 10.47 1.19
CA ASP A 316 -0.19 10.59 1.35
C ASP A 316 0.33 11.72 0.46
N MET A 317 1.15 12.60 1.04
CA MET A 317 1.79 13.73 0.37
C MET A 317 3.31 13.59 0.43
N ALA A 318 3.97 13.88 -0.68
CA ALA A 318 5.43 13.98 -0.73
C ALA A 318 5.88 15.44 -0.51
N PHE A 319 7.02 15.61 0.11
CA PHE A 319 7.67 16.90 0.21
C PHE A 319 8.30 17.28 -1.13
N ASP A 320 8.14 18.53 -1.57
CA ASP A 320 8.91 19.06 -2.69
C ASP A 320 10.38 19.22 -2.27
N THR A 321 10.59 19.69 -1.03
CA THR A 321 11.91 19.75 -0.37
C THR A 321 11.72 19.41 1.10
N ILE A 322 12.47 18.44 1.61
CA ILE A 322 12.39 18.02 3.01
C ILE A 322 13.07 19.06 3.90
N PRO A 323 12.35 19.69 4.85
CA PRO A 323 12.95 20.64 5.77
C PRO A 323 13.99 20.00 6.69
N ASN A 324 15.08 20.71 6.95
CA ASN A 324 16.05 20.26 7.95
C ASN A 324 15.42 20.22 9.35
N GLY A 325 15.63 19.12 10.06
CA GLY A 325 15.13 18.95 11.43
C GLY A 325 13.71 18.38 11.54
N ILE A 326 13.06 18.04 10.41
CA ILE A 326 11.78 17.34 10.46
C ILE A 326 11.97 15.93 11.02
N ARG A 327 11.00 15.45 11.83
CA ARG A 327 11.07 14.17 12.50
C ARG A 327 9.77 13.38 12.32
N ARG A 328 9.88 12.05 12.35
CA ARG A 328 8.73 11.16 12.40
C ARG A 328 7.78 11.54 13.55
N GLY A 329 6.47 11.48 13.30
CA GLY A 329 5.42 11.75 14.29
C GLY A 329 5.11 13.23 14.50
N GLN A 330 5.81 14.15 13.83
CA GLN A 330 5.44 15.57 13.86
C GLN A 330 4.13 15.79 13.11
N THR A 331 3.25 16.61 13.71
CA THR A 331 2.04 17.08 13.05
C THR A 331 2.31 18.40 12.34
N LEU A 332 1.91 18.50 11.08
CA LEU A 332 2.03 19.68 10.25
C LEU A 332 0.65 20.22 9.92
N GLN A 333 0.45 21.52 10.05
CA GLN A 333 -0.73 22.21 9.57
C GLN A 333 -0.54 22.60 8.10
N ILE A 334 -1.29 21.97 7.22
CA ILE A 334 -1.14 22.09 5.78
C ILE A 334 -2.29 22.90 5.21
N ARG A 335 -1.99 23.86 4.36
CA ARG A 335 -2.95 24.53 3.50
C ARG A 335 -3.03 23.78 2.17
N LEU A 336 -4.02 22.90 2.04
CA LEU A 336 -4.23 22.11 0.84
C LEU A 336 -4.99 22.93 -0.19
N GLN A 337 -4.41 23.14 -1.35
CA GLN A 337 -4.97 23.94 -2.44
C GLN A 337 -5.99 23.13 -3.22
N LEU A 338 -7.23 23.65 -3.32
CA LEU A 338 -8.32 23.01 -4.06
C LEU A 338 -8.56 23.62 -5.44
N SER A 339 -7.94 24.78 -5.71
CA SER A 339 -8.04 25.46 -7.01
C SER A 339 -6.69 26.06 -7.39
N GLU A 340 -6.52 26.34 -8.67
CA GLU A 340 -5.44 27.19 -9.14
C GLU A 340 -5.62 28.62 -8.60
N ASN A 341 -4.53 29.37 -8.53
CA ASN A 341 -4.58 30.79 -8.19
C ASN A 341 -5.18 31.56 -9.37
N ILE A 342 -6.23 32.30 -9.11
CA ILE A 342 -6.91 33.14 -10.10
C ILE A 342 -7.06 34.54 -9.57
N THR A 343 -7.08 35.54 -10.45
CA THR A 343 -7.46 36.89 -10.09
C THR A 343 -9.00 36.95 -10.02
N ALA A 344 -9.55 37.32 -8.88
CA ALA A 344 -10.99 37.39 -8.67
C ALA A 344 -11.37 38.59 -7.81
N VAL A 345 -12.61 39.06 -8.01
CA VAL A 345 -13.22 40.03 -7.10
C VAL A 345 -13.59 39.32 -5.80
N GLN A 346 -13.23 39.89 -4.68
CA GLN A 346 -13.37 39.22 -3.37
C GLN A 346 -13.80 40.20 -2.28
N ILE A 347 -14.55 39.67 -1.32
CA ILE A 347 -14.96 40.40 -0.10
C ILE A 347 -14.53 39.62 1.15
N PRO A 348 -14.13 40.28 2.23
CA PRO A 348 -13.83 39.62 3.48
C PRO A 348 -15.02 38.82 4.03
N ARG A 349 -14.72 37.68 4.65
CA ARG A 349 -15.76 36.89 5.32
C ARG A 349 -16.34 37.68 6.49
N GLY A 350 -17.66 37.63 6.61
CA GLY A 350 -18.37 38.34 7.66
C GLY A 350 -19.69 37.67 8.06
N SER A 351 -20.28 38.16 9.15
CA SER A 351 -21.49 37.57 9.71
C SER A 351 -22.75 37.85 8.85
N PHE A 352 -22.69 38.71 7.84
CA PHE A 352 -23.78 38.96 6.88
C PHE A 352 -24.21 37.65 6.20
N TYR A 353 -23.28 36.75 5.93
CA TYR A 353 -23.52 35.49 5.24
C TYR A 353 -24.53 34.61 5.99
N GLN A 354 -24.50 34.62 7.33
CA GLN A 354 -25.43 33.82 8.15
C GLN A 354 -26.89 34.21 7.94
N THR A 355 -27.13 35.49 7.66
CA THR A 355 -28.49 36.04 7.44
C THR A 355 -28.90 35.97 5.99
N THR A 356 -27.98 36.24 5.05
CA THR A 356 -28.29 36.41 3.61
C THR A 356 -28.08 35.17 2.79
N GLY A 357 -27.35 34.18 3.34
CA GLY A 357 -26.89 32.99 2.55
C GLY A 357 -25.97 33.37 1.40
N GLY A 358 -25.44 34.62 1.37
CA GLY A 358 -24.61 35.12 0.28
C GLY A 358 -25.36 35.59 -0.95
N ASN A 359 -26.70 35.73 -0.87
CA ASN A 359 -27.53 36.14 -2.03
C ASN A 359 -27.63 37.64 -2.19
N TRP A 360 -27.38 38.42 -1.15
CA TRP A 360 -27.43 39.85 -1.18
C TRP A 360 -26.56 40.49 -0.11
N ILE A 361 -26.17 41.74 -0.30
CA ILE A 361 -25.33 42.53 0.61
C ILE A 361 -25.74 44.02 0.56
N PHE A 362 -25.45 44.78 1.62
CA PHE A 362 -25.57 46.22 1.60
C PHE A 362 -24.29 46.85 1.05
N VAL A 363 -24.46 47.62 -0.08
CA VAL A 363 -23.37 48.39 -0.72
C VAL A 363 -23.47 49.82 -0.25
N VAL A 364 -22.38 50.33 0.31
CA VAL A 364 -22.29 51.69 0.87
C VAL A 364 -21.98 52.66 -0.23
N ASN A 365 -22.65 53.84 -0.22
CA ASN A 365 -22.37 54.95 -1.14
C ASN A 365 -21.01 55.58 -0.87
N GLU A 366 -20.51 56.42 -1.79
CA GLU A 366 -19.20 57.06 -1.69
C GLU A 366 -19.07 57.92 -0.43
N ASP A 367 -20.15 58.60 0.00
CA ASP A 367 -20.16 59.48 1.18
C ASP A 367 -20.32 58.71 2.51
N GLU A 368 -20.41 57.42 2.50
CA GLU A 368 -20.65 56.53 3.65
C GLU A 368 -21.90 56.88 4.49
N THR A 369 -22.90 57.56 3.89
CA THR A 369 -24.12 58.01 4.57
C THR A 369 -25.27 57.01 4.40
N GLU A 370 -25.29 56.25 3.32
CA GLU A 370 -26.31 55.25 3.05
C GLU A 370 -25.72 53.95 2.51
N ALA A 371 -26.36 52.83 2.84
CA ALA A 371 -26.05 51.55 2.24
C ALA A 371 -27.32 50.91 1.63
N VAL A 372 -27.24 50.54 0.38
CA VAL A 372 -28.37 50.00 -0.43
C VAL A 372 -28.19 48.51 -0.60
N ARG A 373 -29.29 47.77 -0.41
CA ARG A 373 -29.34 46.35 -0.67
C ARG A 373 -29.13 46.06 -2.14
N ARG A 374 -28.17 45.13 -2.43
CA ARG A 374 -27.88 44.69 -3.79
C ARG A 374 -27.77 43.17 -3.80
N ASP A 375 -28.39 42.53 -4.77
CA ASP A 375 -28.27 41.10 -4.99
C ASP A 375 -26.85 40.80 -5.51
N ILE A 376 -26.26 39.75 -4.98
CA ILE A 376 -24.93 39.28 -5.33
C ILE A 376 -24.94 37.78 -5.53
N ARG A 377 -23.91 37.28 -6.21
CA ARG A 377 -23.64 35.85 -6.28
C ARG A 377 -22.20 35.57 -5.84
N LEU A 378 -22.10 34.85 -4.74
CA LEU A 378 -20.82 34.40 -4.23
C LEU A 378 -20.44 33.07 -4.87
N GLY A 379 -19.15 32.88 -5.11
CA GLY A 379 -18.54 31.66 -5.64
C GLY A 379 -17.82 30.87 -4.56
N ARG A 380 -16.56 30.59 -4.84
CA ARG A 380 -15.67 29.86 -3.93
C ARG A 380 -15.35 30.70 -2.69
N GLN A 381 -14.88 30.02 -1.65
CA GLN A 381 -14.50 30.68 -0.41
C GLN A 381 -13.17 30.09 0.14
N ASN A 382 -12.43 30.93 0.83
CA ASN A 382 -11.31 30.51 1.66
C ASN A 382 -11.49 31.00 3.10
N GLN A 383 -10.50 30.88 3.96
CA GLN A 383 -10.61 31.29 5.35
C GLN A 383 -10.86 32.80 5.55
N ARG A 384 -10.44 33.65 4.59
CA ARG A 384 -10.47 35.11 4.72
C ARG A 384 -11.51 35.78 3.84
N TYR A 385 -11.79 35.24 2.63
CA TYR A 385 -12.56 35.90 1.59
C TYR A 385 -13.61 34.97 0.96
N TYR A 386 -14.67 35.58 0.45
CA TYR A 386 -15.59 35.03 -0.54
C TYR A 386 -15.22 35.59 -1.92
N GLU A 387 -15.19 34.75 -2.94
CA GLU A 387 -15.15 35.13 -4.33
C GLU A 387 -16.52 35.73 -4.71
N VAL A 388 -16.53 36.88 -5.38
CA VAL A 388 -17.73 37.50 -5.92
C VAL A 388 -17.81 37.23 -7.41
N VAL A 389 -18.81 36.46 -7.82
CA VAL A 389 -19.04 36.12 -9.23
C VAL A 389 -19.82 37.23 -9.94
N GLU A 390 -20.81 37.80 -9.26
CA GLU A 390 -21.68 38.87 -9.82
C GLU A 390 -22.14 39.82 -8.72
N GLY A 391 -22.42 41.07 -9.10
CA GLY A 391 -23.14 42.05 -8.28
C GLY A 391 -22.27 43.12 -7.62
N LEU A 392 -20.94 42.97 -7.56
CA LEU A 392 -20.03 43.95 -6.99
C LEU A 392 -18.84 44.25 -7.91
N GLN A 393 -18.30 45.48 -7.79
CA GLN A 393 -17.11 45.93 -8.49
C GLN A 393 -15.96 46.23 -7.53
N PRO A 394 -14.72 46.07 -7.97
CA PRO A 394 -13.56 46.44 -7.18
C PRO A 394 -13.61 47.91 -6.76
N GLY A 395 -13.31 48.17 -5.48
CA GLY A 395 -13.33 49.55 -4.92
C GLY A 395 -14.63 49.90 -4.21
N GLU A 396 -15.72 49.20 -4.45
CA GLU A 396 -16.99 49.42 -3.72
C GLU A 396 -16.82 49.04 -2.23
N LYS A 397 -17.60 49.67 -1.36
CA LYS A 397 -17.62 49.40 0.07
C LYS A 397 -18.87 48.60 0.43
N VAL A 398 -18.77 47.59 1.25
CA VAL A 398 -19.86 46.70 1.64
C VAL A 398 -19.92 46.48 3.14
N VAL A 399 -21.10 46.28 3.68
CA VAL A 399 -21.30 45.98 5.11
C VAL A 399 -21.14 44.47 5.30
N VAL A 400 -20.13 44.05 6.07
CA VAL A 400 -19.84 42.62 6.32
C VAL A 400 -20.24 42.13 7.71
N SER A 401 -20.76 43.01 8.56
CA SER A 401 -21.29 42.64 9.90
C SER A 401 -22.62 41.90 9.80
N SER A 402 -23.17 41.45 10.94
CA SER A 402 -24.45 40.76 11.01
C SER A 402 -25.60 41.68 10.62
N TYR A 403 -26.58 41.17 9.87
CA TYR A 403 -27.78 41.90 9.47
C TYR A 403 -29.00 41.57 10.34
N ARG A 404 -28.80 40.96 11.50
CA ARG A 404 -29.88 40.63 12.41
C ARG A 404 -30.65 41.87 12.82
N GLY A 405 -31.98 41.92 12.51
CA GLY A 405 -32.89 43.00 12.80
C GLY A 405 -33.06 44.05 11.70
N TYR A 406 -32.42 43.84 10.51
CA TYR A 406 -32.63 44.67 9.33
C TYR A 406 -32.67 43.89 8.00
N GLU A 407 -33.05 42.63 8.10
CA GLU A 407 -33.12 41.69 6.94
C GLU A 407 -34.20 42.14 5.91
N ASP A 408 -35.24 42.84 6.40
CA ASP A 408 -36.40 43.34 5.62
C ASP A 408 -36.22 44.78 5.12
N LYS A 409 -35.03 45.37 5.31
CA LYS A 409 -34.77 46.76 4.89
C LYS A 409 -34.04 46.79 3.53
N ASP A 410 -34.37 47.84 2.77
CA ASP A 410 -33.77 48.08 1.47
C ASP A 410 -32.63 49.10 1.55
N ILE A 411 -32.68 50.03 2.50
CA ILE A 411 -31.71 51.11 2.68
C ILE A 411 -31.35 51.26 4.18
N LEU A 412 -30.08 51.25 4.47
CA LEU A 412 -29.53 51.64 5.79
C LEU A 412 -29.00 53.06 5.72
N VAL A 413 -29.50 53.93 6.59
CA VAL A 413 -28.97 55.31 6.77
C VAL A 413 -27.95 55.28 7.90
N ILE A 414 -26.72 55.55 7.57
CA ILE A 414 -25.54 55.47 8.50
C ILE A 414 -25.41 56.78 9.24
N LYS A 415 -25.43 56.76 10.57
CA LYS A 415 -25.29 57.94 11.41
C LYS A 415 -24.08 57.84 12.36
#